data_0ca51d2b7f07eb8b593bdec3e2312dc1
#
_entry.id   0ca51d2b7f07eb8b593bdec3e2312dc1
#
_cell.length_a   1.000
_cell.length_b   1.000
_cell.length_c   1.000
_cell.angle_alpha   90.00
_cell.angle_beta   90.00
_cell.angle_gamma   90.00
#
_symmetry.space_group_name_H-M   'P 1'
#
loop_
_entity.id
_entity.type
_entity.pdbx_description
1 polymer ?
#
loop_
_entity_poly.entity_id
_entity_poly.type
_entity_poly.pdbx_seq_one_letter_code
_entity_poly.pdbx_strand_id
1 'polypeptide(L)'
;KISKWVKISTPSIYKKVLQLEEKGYISGTTTKEGKMPEKEIYSLTESGKMEFDSLMLEIAAQPIRIFLDFNAVIVNLDKLTPENRVRCICGIESSIQTLKKTLEDNLHVKENKPDIPEAGYAVLQQQYILVQAIETWLYSIKENKA
;
A
#
# COMPACT_ATOMS: atom_id res chain seq x y z
N LYS A 1 5.45 6.69 -6.72
CA LYS A 1 6.33 6.65 -5.51
C LYS A 1 5.95 5.42 -4.70
N ILE A 2 6.92 4.54 -4.42
CA ILE A 2 6.76 3.27 -3.67
C ILE A 2 6.12 3.49 -2.29
N SER A 3 6.32 4.67 -1.68
CA SER A 3 5.74 5.04 -0.37
C SER A 3 4.20 5.03 -0.31
N LYS A 4 3.51 4.96 -1.45
CA LYS A 4 2.04 4.80 -1.49
C LYS A 4 1.61 3.32 -1.35
N TRP A 5 2.51 2.38 -1.58
CA TRP A 5 2.25 0.94 -1.60
C TRP A 5 2.75 0.24 -0.35
N VAL A 6 3.78 0.84 0.28
CA VAL A 6 4.42 0.29 1.48
C VAL A 6 4.58 1.42 2.48
N LYS A 7 4.21 1.16 3.73
CA LYS A 7 4.34 2.11 4.84
C LYS A 7 5.82 2.20 5.27
N ILE A 8 6.64 2.97 4.50
CA ILE A 8 8.06 3.13 4.77
C ILE A 8 8.42 4.62 4.85
N SER A 9 9.18 5.01 5.87
CA SER A 9 9.65 6.39 6.03
C SER A 9 10.92 6.65 5.20
N THR A 10 11.12 7.88 4.77
CA THR A 10 12.33 8.29 4.01
C THR A 10 13.64 7.95 4.74
N PRO A 11 13.80 8.21 6.07
CA PRO A 11 15.00 7.80 6.80
C PRO A 11 15.23 6.28 6.78
N SER A 12 14.16 5.49 6.84
CA SER A 12 14.25 4.02 6.75
C SER A 12 14.75 3.55 5.38
N ILE A 13 14.41 4.26 4.30
CA ILE A 13 14.89 3.96 2.95
C ILE A 13 16.41 4.14 2.90
N TYR A 14 16.94 5.28 3.36
CA TYR A 14 18.40 5.53 3.36
C TYR A 14 19.15 4.47 4.15
N LYS A 15 18.69 4.15 5.36
CA LYS A 15 19.33 3.10 6.17
C LYS A 15 19.34 1.75 5.44
N LYS A 16 18.27 1.41 4.75
CA LYS A 16 18.18 0.14 3.99
C LYS A 16 19.08 0.14 2.76
N VAL A 17 19.22 1.24 2.05
CA VAL A 17 20.14 1.36 0.91
C VAL A 17 21.57 1.09 1.35
N LEU A 18 22.05 1.74 2.42
CA LEU A 18 23.39 1.49 2.96
C LEU A 18 23.61 0.02 3.36
N GLN A 19 22.61 -0.60 4.01
CA GLN A 19 22.69 -2.02 4.37
C GLN A 19 22.74 -2.96 3.15
N LEU A 20 22.02 -2.62 2.07
CA LEU A 20 22.07 -3.41 0.83
C LEU A 20 23.40 -3.28 0.11
N GLU A 21 24.00 -2.10 0.15
CA GLU A 21 25.33 -1.85 -0.41
C GLU A 21 26.42 -2.58 0.39
N GLU A 22 26.38 -2.51 1.74
CA GLU A 22 27.29 -3.24 2.64
C GLU A 22 27.22 -4.76 2.40
N LYS A 23 26.03 -5.29 2.10
CA LYS A 23 25.85 -6.69 1.73
C LYS A 23 26.27 -7.02 0.30
N GLY A 24 26.65 -6.03 -0.49
CA GLY A 24 27.03 -6.21 -1.89
C GLY A 24 25.85 -6.53 -2.83
N TYR A 25 24.62 -6.27 -2.42
CA TYR A 25 23.42 -6.49 -3.25
C TYR A 25 23.16 -5.36 -4.23
N ILE A 26 23.63 -4.16 -3.92
CA ILE A 26 23.63 -3.00 -4.80
C ILE A 26 25.01 -2.36 -4.84
N SER A 27 25.30 -1.65 -5.91
CA SER A 27 26.52 -0.81 -6.04
C SER A 27 26.13 0.61 -6.38
N GLY A 28 26.66 1.59 -5.66
CA GLY A 28 26.49 3.00 -5.91
C GLY A 28 27.50 3.53 -6.92
N THR A 29 27.08 4.43 -7.81
CA THR A 29 27.95 5.21 -8.68
C THR A 29 27.59 6.68 -8.52
N THR A 30 28.59 7.48 -8.11
CA THR A 30 28.41 8.92 -7.97
C THR A 30 28.42 9.58 -9.34
N THR A 31 27.37 10.32 -9.67
CA THR A 31 27.28 11.10 -10.90
C THR A 31 27.11 12.58 -10.57
N LYS A 32 27.77 13.43 -11.36
CA LYS A 32 27.68 14.89 -11.25
C LYS A 32 27.30 15.49 -12.60
N GLU A 33 26.11 16.06 -12.65
CA GLU A 33 25.63 16.77 -13.83
C GLU A 33 25.77 18.30 -13.64
N GLY A 34 26.81 18.90 -14.23
CA GLY A 34 27.02 20.33 -14.22
C GLY A 34 27.19 20.92 -12.81
N LYS A 35 26.37 21.94 -12.45
CA LYS A 35 26.37 22.61 -11.15
C LYS A 35 25.43 21.96 -10.12
N MET A 36 24.78 20.85 -10.45
CA MET A 36 23.89 20.16 -9.52
C MET A 36 24.68 19.42 -8.43
N PRO A 37 24.06 19.21 -7.24
CA PRO A 37 24.65 18.35 -6.21
C PRO A 37 24.90 16.95 -6.76
N GLU A 38 25.97 16.33 -6.26
CA GLU A 38 26.28 14.94 -6.58
C GLU A 38 25.12 14.02 -6.25
N LYS A 39 24.80 13.10 -7.16
CA LYS A 39 23.76 12.08 -7.00
C LYS A 39 24.40 10.71 -7.01
N GLU A 40 24.00 9.88 -6.08
CA GLU A 40 24.32 8.45 -6.13
C GLU A 40 23.21 7.70 -6.88
N ILE A 41 23.60 6.94 -7.88
CA ILE A 41 22.75 6.04 -8.64
C ILE A 41 23.13 4.62 -8.25
N TYR A 42 22.16 3.89 -7.70
CA TYR A 42 22.36 2.51 -7.28
C TYR A 42 21.84 1.54 -8.34
N SER A 43 22.62 0.48 -8.59
CA SER A 43 22.28 -0.62 -9.49
C SER A 43 22.37 -1.94 -8.75
N LEU A 44 21.49 -2.90 -9.11
CA LEU A 44 21.55 -4.26 -8.57
C LEU A 44 22.80 -4.98 -9.09
N THR A 45 23.50 -5.66 -8.18
CA THR A 45 24.56 -6.63 -8.53
C THR A 45 23.94 -7.98 -8.91
N GLU A 46 24.74 -8.92 -9.42
CA GLU A 46 24.23 -10.29 -9.69
C GLU A 46 23.76 -10.98 -8.40
N SER A 47 24.48 -10.83 -7.28
CA SER A 47 24.05 -11.33 -5.98
C SER A 47 22.76 -10.64 -5.51
N GLY A 48 22.61 -9.34 -5.79
CA GLY A 48 21.39 -8.60 -5.49
C GLY A 48 20.17 -9.08 -6.30
N LYS A 49 20.34 -9.48 -7.54
CA LYS A 49 19.28 -10.08 -8.36
C LYS A 49 18.84 -11.43 -7.79
N MET A 50 19.79 -12.29 -7.45
CA MET A 50 19.48 -13.60 -6.83
C MET A 50 18.74 -13.45 -5.51
N GLU A 51 19.19 -12.51 -4.66
CA GLU A 51 18.50 -12.22 -3.39
C GLU A 51 17.10 -11.67 -3.61
N PHE A 52 16.92 -10.78 -4.60
CA PHE A 52 15.61 -10.25 -4.96
C PHE A 52 14.64 -11.37 -5.36
N ASP A 53 15.05 -12.30 -6.22
CA ASP A 53 14.23 -13.43 -6.65
C ASP A 53 13.86 -14.33 -5.46
N SER A 54 14.84 -14.62 -4.59
CA SER A 54 14.61 -15.39 -3.35
C SER A 54 13.57 -14.72 -2.43
N LEU A 55 13.69 -13.42 -2.22
CA LEU A 55 12.74 -12.64 -1.40
C LEU A 55 11.35 -12.60 -2.02
N MET A 56 11.22 -12.53 -3.35
CA MET A 56 9.92 -12.55 -4.02
C MET A 56 9.22 -13.91 -3.84
N LEU A 57 9.97 -15.01 -3.93
CA LEU A 57 9.44 -16.34 -3.68
C LEU A 57 9.03 -16.53 -2.21
N GLU A 58 9.83 -16.04 -1.27
CA GLU A 58 9.50 -16.08 0.16
C GLU A 58 8.21 -15.29 0.46
N ILE A 59 8.09 -14.07 -0.05
CA ILE A 59 6.89 -13.23 0.14
C ILE A 59 5.66 -13.90 -0.48
N ALA A 60 5.79 -14.49 -1.68
CA ALA A 60 4.69 -15.16 -2.36
C ALA A 60 4.18 -16.39 -1.59
N ALA A 61 5.04 -17.05 -0.81
CA ALA A 61 4.68 -18.19 0.03
C ALA A 61 4.05 -17.81 1.39
N GLN A 62 4.06 -16.52 1.76
CA GLN A 62 3.52 -16.05 3.03
C GLN A 62 1.98 -16.14 3.06
N PRO A 63 1.38 -16.56 4.19
CA PRO A 63 -0.07 -16.51 4.34
C PRO A 63 -0.63 -15.10 4.18
N ILE A 64 -1.71 -14.97 3.41
CA ILE A 64 -2.40 -13.68 3.26
C ILE A 64 -3.03 -13.30 4.60
N ARG A 65 -2.78 -12.07 5.06
CA ARG A 65 -3.35 -11.51 6.28
C ARG A 65 -4.03 -10.18 5.94
N ILE A 66 -5.31 -10.06 6.31
CA ILE A 66 -6.08 -8.84 6.13
C ILE A 66 -6.39 -8.28 7.52
N PHE A 67 -5.83 -7.12 7.84
CA PHE A 67 -6.10 -6.40 9.08
C PHE A 67 -6.79 -5.08 8.75
N LEU A 68 -7.99 -4.89 9.34
CA LEU A 68 -8.77 -3.69 9.21
C LEU A 68 -8.92 -3.09 10.61
N ASP A 69 -8.34 -1.92 10.85
CA ASP A 69 -8.29 -1.27 12.18
C ASP A 69 -9.69 -1.08 12.76
N PHE A 70 -10.70 -0.82 11.93
CA PHE A 70 -12.07 -0.65 12.37
C PHE A 70 -12.74 -1.93 12.89
N ASN A 71 -12.12 -3.12 12.70
CA ASN A 71 -12.65 -4.35 13.29
C ASN A 71 -12.73 -4.25 14.82
N ALA A 72 -11.83 -3.48 15.45
CA ALA A 72 -11.90 -3.19 16.88
C ALA A 72 -13.22 -2.47 17.27
N VAL A 73 -13.77 -1.63 16.39
CA VAL A 73 -15.06 -0.99 16.57
C VAL A 73 -16.19 -2.00 16.40
N ILE A 74 -16.12 -2.81 15.33
CA ILE A 74 -17.20 -3.77 14.99
C ILE A 74 -17.42 -4.80 16.10
N VAL A 75 -16.36 -5.36 16.66
CA VAL A 75 -16.46 -6.36 17.74
C VAL A 75 -16.89 -5.77 19.09
N ASN A 76 -16.94 -4.46 19.22
CA ASN A 76 -17.36 -3.76 20.43
C ASN A 76 -18.62 -2.89 20.23
N LEU A 77 -19.30 -3.00 19.09
CA LEU A 77 -20.49 -2.18 18.79
C LEU A 77 -21.59 -2.32 19.85
N ASP A 78 -21.80 -3.51 20.38
CA ASP A 78 -22.79 -3.81 21.43
C ASP A 78 -22.53 -3.09 22.75
N LYS A 79 -21.27 -2.73 23.03
CA LYS A 79 -20.83 -1.99 24.21
C LYS A 79 -20.98 -0.48 24.10
N LEU A 80 -21.29 0.01 22.90
CA LEU A 80 -21.47 1.45 22.66
C LEU A 80 -22.92 1.87 22.86
N THR A 81 -23.14 3.13 23.23
CA THR A 81 -24.45 3.74 23.20
C THR A 81 -25.02 3.76 21.77
N PRO A 82 -26.35 3.75 21.58
CA PRO A 82 -26.96 3.79 20.23
C PRO A 82 -26.41 4.94 19.38
N GLU A 83 -26.28 6.12 19.95
CA GLU A 83 -25.72 7.30 19.26
C GLU A 83 -24.29 7.06 18.80
N ASN A 84 -23.42 6.53 19.66
CA ASN A 84 -22.03 6.25 19.31
C ASN A 84 -21.89 5.12 18.29
N ARG A 85 -22.77 4.12 18.31
CA ARG A 85 -22.82 3.09 17.24
C ARG A 85 -23.02 3.73 15.88
N VAL A 86 -24.05 4.57 15.75
CA VAL A 86 -24.36 5.28 14.51
C VAL A 86 -23.16 6.11 14.07
N ARG A 87 -22.58 6.90 14.97
CA ARG A 87 -21.39 7.73 14.65
C ARG A 87 -20.20 6.91 14.17
N CYS A 88 -19.93 5.77 14.81
CA CYS A 88 -18.83 4.87 14.40
C CYS A 88 -19.10 4.27 13.01
N ILE A 89 -20.28 3.77 12.75
CA ILE A 89 -20.64 3.19 11.45
C ILE A 89 -20.58 4.25 10.35
N CYS A 90 -21.13 5.45 10.57
CA CYS A 90 -21.03 6.55 9.61
C CYS A 90 -19.55 6.97 9.36
N GLY A 91 -18.71 6.96 10.39
CA GLY A 91 -17.29 7.24 10.25
C GLY A 91 -16.55 6.20 9.40
N ILE A 92 -16.83 4.92 9.60
CA ILE A 92 -16.27 3.83 8.78
C ILE A 92 -16.76 3.97 7.33
N GLU A 93 -18.06 4.19 7.11
CA GLU A 93 -18.65 4.40 5.78
C GLU A 93 -17.98 5.56 5.04
N SER A 94 -17.86 6.71 5.70
CA SER A 94 -17.17 7.89 5.13
C SER A 94 -15.73 7.59 4.73
N SER A 95 -15.00 6.83 5.55
CA SER A 95 -13.62 6.42 5.26
C SER A 95 -13.53 5.48 4.04
N ILE A 96 -14.47 4.53 3.92
CA ILE A 96 -14.58 3.62 2.77
C ILE A 96 -14.86 4.43 1.49
N GLN A 97 -15.81 5.36 1.51
CA GLN A 97 -16.15 6.20 0.36
C GLN A 97 -14.96 7.07 -0.07
N THR A 98 -14.26 7.65 0.87
CA THR A 98 -13.06 8.46 0.60
C THR A 98 -11.96 7.62 -0.07
N LEU A 99 -11.70 6.42 0.43
CA LEU A 99 -10.72 5.50 -0.17
C LEU A 99 -11.15 5.06 -1.56
N LYS A 100 -12.42 4.66 -1.72
CA LYS A 100 -12.99 4.23 -3.00
C LYS A 100 -12.82 5.31 -4.06
N LYS A 101 -13.24 6.55 -3.77
CA LYS A 101 -13.06 7.69 -4.67
C LYS A 101 -11.59 7.92 -5.05
N THR A 102 -10.68 7.85 -4.07
CA THR A 102 -9.24 8.01 -4.32
C THR A 102 -8.72 6.93 -5.28
N LEU A 103 -9.19 5.69 -5.16
CA LEU A 103 -8.80 4.60 -6.03
C LEU A 103 -9.38 4.75 -7.43
N GLU A 104 -10.64 5.19 -7.56
CA GLU A 104 -11.29 5.52 -8.84
C GLU A 104 -10.51 6.60 -9.57
N ASP A 105 -10.19 7.71 -8.91
CA ASP A 105 -9.41 8.80 -9.49
C ASP A 105 -8.03 8.31 -9.98
N ASN A 106 -7.36 7.43 -9.22
CA ASN A 106 -6.08 6.86 -9.60
C ASN A 106 -6.20 5.88 -10.80
N LEU A 107 -7.27 5.10 -10.89
CA LEU A 107 -7.55 4.23 -12.03
C LEU A 107 -7.77 5.04 -13.32
N HIS A 108 -8.59 6.09 -13.25
CA HIS A 108 -8.83 7.00 -14.39
C HIS A 108 -7.57 7.74 -14.86
N VAL A 109 -6.68 8.12 -13.94
CA VAL A 109 -5.39 8.73 -14.31
C VAL A 109 -4.55 7.78 -15.14
N LYS A 110 -4.60 6.46 -14.89
CA LYS A 110 -3.86 5.49 -15.67
C LYS A 110 -4.43 5.29 -17.08
N GLU A 111 -5.75 5.24 -17.23
CA GLU A 111 -6.39 5.12 -18.55
C GLU A 111 -5.89 6.19 -19.53
N ASN A 112 -5.49 7.35 -19.00
CA ASN A 112 -5.00 8.50 -19.76
C ASN A 112 -3.46 8.65 -19.77
N LYS A 113 -2.69 7.75 -19.11
CA LYS A 113 -1.22 7.81 -19.02
C LYS A 113 -0.61 6.43 -19.27
N PRO A 114 -0.09 6.16 -20.48
CA PRO A 114 0.48 4.85 -20.83
C PRO A 114 1.74 4.46 -20.04
N ASP A 115 2.40 5.43 -19.40
CA ASP A 115 3.67 5.22 -18.69
C ASP A 115 3.55 4.50 -17.33
N ILE A 116 2.34 4.20 -16.86
CA ILE A 116 2.16 3.48 -15.59
C ILE A 116 2.26 1.97 -15.88
N PRO A 117 3.19 1.24 -15.21
CA PRO A 117 3.36 -0.19 -15.42
C PRO A 117 2.06 -0.98 -15.17
N GLU A 118 1.80 -2.00 -15.98
CA GLU A 118 0.61 -2.87 -15.84
C GLU A 118 0.49 -3.52 -14.46
N ALA A 119 1.62 -3.93 -13.86
CA ALA A 119 1.65 -4.46 -12.51
C ALA A 119 1.12 -3.46 -11.47
N GLY A 120 1.43 -2.16 -11.63
CA GLY A 120 0.89 -1.11 -10.77
C GLY A 120 -0.63 -0.95 -10.92
N TYR A 121 -1.14 -1.14 -12.13
CA TYR A 121 -2.59 -1.11 -12.39
C TYR A 121 -3.30 -2.32 -11.78
N ALA A 122 -2.73 -3.51 -11.93
CA ALA A 122 -3.29 -4.71 -11.32
C ALA A 122 -3.44 -4.57 -9.79
N VAL A 123 -2.46 -3.95 -9.12
CA VAL A 123 -2.56 -3.70 -7.67
C VAL A 123 -3.62 -2.64 -7.34
N LEU A 124 -3.77 -1.58 -8.15
CA LEU A 124 -4.85 -0.60 -7.97
C LEU A 124 -6.23 -1.24 -8.14
N GLN A 125 -6.40 -2.08 -9.16
CA GLN A 125 -7.65 -2.85 -9.37
C GLN A 125 -7.94 -3.77 -8.18
N GLN A 126 -6.94 -4.48 -7.67
CA GLN A 126 -7.09 -5.32 -6.48
C GLN A 126 -7.59 -4.50 -5.29
N GLN A 127 -6.98 -3.34 -5.01
CA GLN A 127 -7.39 -2.48 -3.90
C GLN A 127 -8.82 -1.96 -4.09
N TYR A 128 -9.22 -1.63 -5.31
CA TYR A 128 -10.56 -1.18 -5.62
C TYR A 128 -11.60 -2.29 -5.38
N ILE A 129 -11.33 -3.50 -5.83
CA ILE A 129 -12.21 -4.66 -5.58
C ILE A 129 -12.33 -4.94 -4.08
N LEU A 130 -11.24 -4.85 -3.32
CA LEU A 130 -11.26 -5.05 -1.87
C LEU A 130 -12.10 -3.99 -1.16
N VAL A 131 -11.99 -2.72 -1.52
CA VAL A 131 -12.79 -1.67 -0.89
C VAL A 131 -14.28 -1.79 -1.23
N GLN A 132 -14.63 -2.23 -2.43
CA GLN A 132 -16.02 -2.54 -2.80
C GLN A 132 -16.58 -3.71 -1.97
N ALA A 133 -15.78 -4.76 -1.75
CA ALA A 133 -16.20 -5.88 -0.91
C ALA A 133 -16.41 -5.44 0.55
N ILE A 134 -15.55 -4.58 1.09
CA ILE A 134 -15.72 -4.01 2.44
C ILE A 134 -16.97 -3.14 2.52
N GLU A 135 -17.25 -2.34 1.50
CA GLU A 135 -18.48 -1.52 1.41
C GLU A 135 -19.74 -2.40 1.44
N THR A 136 -19.79 -3.42 0.58
CA THR A 136 -20.90 -4.38 0.51
C THR A 136 -21.13 -5.08 1.86
N TRP A 137 -20.05 -5.50 2.51
CA TRP A 137 -20.11 -6.11 3.83
C TRP A 137 -20.65 -5.13 4.89
N LEU A 138 -20.23 -3.86 4.87
CA LEU A 138 -20.73 -2.86 5.82
C LEU A 138 -22.24 -2.63 5.67
N TYR A 139 -22.76 -2.60 4.44
CA TYR A 139 -24.19 -2.50 4.18
C TYR A 139 -24.96 -3.70 4.74
N SER A 140 -24.45 -4.92 4.59
CA SER A 140 -25.10 -6.12 5.16
C SER A 140 -25.20 -6.08 6.68
N ILE A 141 -24.23 -5.47 7.38
CA ILE A 141 -24.28 -5.28 8.83
C ILE A 141 -25.35 -4.24 9.21
N LYS A 142 -25.48 -3.17 8.42
CA LYS A 142 -26.47 -2.11 8.68
C LYS A 142 -27.90 -2.66 8.55
N GLU A 143 -28.17 -3.48 7.54
CA GLU A 143 -29.48 -4.10 7.31
C GLU A 143 -29.86 -5.12 8.38
N ASN A 144 -28.90 -5.92 8.86
CA ASN A 144 -29.16 -6.97 9.85
C ASN A 144 -29.28 -6.45 11.30
N LYS A 145 -29.01 -5.16 11.55
CA LYS A 145 -29.03 -4.54 12.89
C LYS A 145 -30.00 -3.34 12.98
N ALA A 146 -30.73 -3.07 11.89
CA ALA A 146 -31.85 -2.14 11.89
C ALA A 146 -33.14 -2.88 12.32
#